data_fe779c14612fa9163e1f20aa4cb3673e
#
_entry.id   fe779c14612fa9163e1f20aa4cb3673e
#
_cell.length_a   1.000
_cell.length_b   1.000
_cell.length_c   1.000
_cell.angle_alpha   90.00
_cell.angle_beta   90.00
_cell.angle_gamma   90.00
#
_symmetry.space_group_name_H-M   'P 1'
#
loop_
_entity.id
_entity.type
_entity.pdbx_description
1 polymer ?
#
loop_
_entity_poly.entity_id
_entity_poly.type
_entity_poly.pdbx_seq_one_letter_code
_entity_poly.pdbx_strand_id
1 'polypeptide(L)'
;LTGKPVHLDISDLPMKNGTITNRNKFILGPSGSGKSFFTNHMVRQYYEQGTHVLLVDTGNSYQGLCNLIHARTHGEDGIYFTYKEDDPIAFNPFYVEDGVFDIEKKESIKTLILTLWKRDDEPPTRAEEVALSNAVNLFLANIRNDRDNRPSFNTFYEFIRDEYQDILKEKRTREKDFDVFNFLNVLEPYYRGGEYDYLLNSDKQLDLLGKRFIVFELDNIKDHKILFPITTIIIMEVFISKMRKLKGIRKLILIEEAWKAIASANMADYIKYLFKTVRKYFGE
;
A
#
# COMPACT_ATOMS: atom_id res chain seq x y z
N LEU A 1 -34.15 6.15 -21.38
CA LEU A 1 -32.81 6.65 -21.72
C LEU A 1 -32.91 7.35 -23.06
N THR A 2 -32.55 8.63 -23.13
CA THR A 2 -32.76 9.49 -24.31
C THR A 2 -31.65 9.38 -25.35
N GLY A 3 -30.58 8.60 -25.09
CA GLY A 3 -29.38 8.51 -25.94
C GLY A 3 -28.56 9.79 -26.05
N LYS A 4 -28.88 10.80 -25.25
CA LYS A 4 -28.13 12.07 -25.23
C LYS A 4 -26.89 11.93 -24.36
N PRO A 5 -25.71 12.48 -24.77
CA PRO A 5 -24.55 12.53 -23.92
C PRO A 5 -24.82 13.37 -22.67
N VAL A 6 -24.36 12.90 -21.52
CA VAL A 6 -24.48 13.62 -20.24
C VAL A 6 -23.06 13.91 -19.74
N HIS A 7 -22.76 15.18 -19.50
CA HIS A 7 -21.55 15.60 -18.80
C HIS A 7 -21.87 15.75 -17.31
N LEU A 8 -21.15 14.99 -16.48
CA LEU A 8 -21.37 14.97 -15.03
C LEU A 8 -20.01 15.07 -14.32
N ASP A 9 -19.90 16.06 -13.45
CA ASP A 9 -18.81 16.13 -12.48
C ASP A 9 -19.26 15.45 -11.18
N ILE A 10 -18.61 14.35 -10.85
CA ILE A 10 -18.94 13.53 -9.66
C ILE A 10 -18.03 13.83 -8.45
N SER A 11 -17.13 14.80 -8.54
CA SER A 11 -16.14 15.10 -7.51
C SER A 11 -16.02 16.57 -7.17
N ASP A 12 -15.59 17.40 -8.12
CA ASP A 12 -15.17 18.77 -7.82
C ASP A 12 -16.35 19.72 -7.63
N LEU A 13 -17.34 19.65 -8.51
CA LEU A 13 -18.52 20.48 -8.40
C LEU A 13 -19.37 20.15 -7.14
N PRO A 14 -19.67 18.87 -6.83
CA PRO A 14 -20.35 18.51 -5.59
C PRO A 14 -19.56 18.94 -4.34
N MET A 15 -18.22 18.86 -4.35
CA MET A 15 -17.39 19.31 -3.24
C MET A 15 -17.41 20.84 -3.11
N LYS A 16 -17.32 21.58 -4.22
CA LYS A 16 -17.40 23.03 -4.23
C LYS A 16 -18.73 23.55 -3.73
N ASN A 17 -19.81 22.86 -4.05
CA ASN A 17 -21.17 23.21 -3.62
C ASN A 17 -21.50 22.71 -2.21
N GLY A 18 -20.56 22.03 -1.52
CA GLY A 18 -20.78 21.51 -0.16
C GLY A 18 -21.66 20.26 -0.10
N THR A 19 -22.00 19.65 -1.24
CA THR A 19 -22.83 18.43 -1.30
C THR A 19 -22.06 17.22 -0.74
N ILE A 20 -20.74 17.19 -0.94
CA ILE A 20 -19.83 16.17 -0.40
C ILE A 20 -18.67 16.83 0.34
N THR A 21 -18.07 16.11 1.30
CA THR A 21 -16.96 16.60 2.12
C THR A 21 -15.59 16.09 1.69
N ASN A 22 -15.57 15.09 0.81
CA ASN A 22 -14.36 14.50 0.22
C ASN A 22 -14.70 13.91 -1.17
N ARG A 23 -13.66 13.47 -1.89
CA ARG A 23 -13.79 12.90 -3.24
C ARG A 23 -13.83 11.37 -3.25
N ASN A 24 -13.76 10.71 -2.10
CA ASN A 24 -13.78 9.26 -2.02
C ASN A 24 -15.07 8.69 -2.58
N LYS A 25 -14.97 7.58 -3.30
CA LYS A 25 -16.09 6.94 -3.97
C LYS A 25 -16.17 5.46 -3.59
N PHE A 26 -17.39 4.99 -3.49
CA PHE A 26 -17.67 3.56 -3.36
C PHE A 26 -18.60 3.16 -4.50
N ILE A 27 -18.13 2.25 -5.37
CA ILE A 27 -18.86 1.83 -6.56
C ILE A 27 -19.37 0.41 -6.32
N LEU A 28 -20.67 0.26 -6.19
CA LEU A 28 -21.33 -1.00 -5.93
C LEU A 28 -22.24 -1.40 -7.10
N GLY A 29 -22.25 -2.68 -7.40
CA GLY A 29 -23.16 -3.23 -8.40
C GLY A 29 -22.91 -4.75 -8.56
N PRO A 30 -23.95 -5.51 -8.97
CA PRO A 30 -23.79 -6.94 -9.21
C PRO A 30 -22.85 -7.21 -10.40
N SER A 31 -22.45 -8.47 -10.57
CA SER A 31 -21.69 -8.89 -11.74
C SER A 31 -22.46 -8.56 -13.03
N GLY A 32 -21.76 -8.10 -14.06
CA GLY A 32 -22.36 -7.70 -15.34
C GLY A 32 -23.08 -6.34 -15.34
N SER A 33 -23.12 -5.59 -14.22
CA SER A 33 -23.78 -4.28 -14.14
C SER A 33 -23.05 -3.14 -14.85
N GLY A 34 -21.84 -3.38 -15.38
CA GLY A 34 -21.03 -2.38 -16.06
C GLY A 34 -20.09 -1.60 -15.15
N LYS A 35 -19.81 -2.07 -13.92
CA LYS A 35 -18.84 -1.41 -13.02
C LYS A 35 -17.52 -1.11 -13.69
N SER A 36 -16.85 -2.14 -14.22
CA SER A 36 -15.53 -1.99 -14.84
C SER A 36 -15.57 -1.14 -16.11
N PHE A 37 -16.68 -1.14 -16.85
CA PHE A 37 -16.86 -0.22 -17.98
C PHE A 37 -16.93 1.24 -17.50
N PHE A 38 -17.71 1.51 -16.47
CA PHE A 38 -17.83 2.83 -15.88
C PHE A 38 -16.50 3.31 -15.29
N THR A 39 -15.81 2.45 -14.53
CA THR A 39 -14.53 2.80 -13.90
C THR A 39 -13.43 3.03 -14.94
N ASN A 40 -13.35 2.22 -16.01
CA ASN A 40 -12.43 2.46 -17.13
C ASN A 40 -12.65 3.85 -17.75
N HIS A 41 -13.92 4.20 -18.02
CA HIS A 41 -14.23 5.51 -18.56
C HIS A 41 -13.84 6.63 -17.58
N MET A 42 -14.18 6.49 -16.32
CA MET A 42 -13.86 7.45 -15.25
C MET A 42 -12.36 7.66 -15.10
N VAL A 43 -11.56 6.61 -14.95
CA VAL A 43 -10.10 6.73 -14.73
C VAL A 43 -9.40 7.30 -15.97
N ARG A 44 -9.90 6.99 -17.17
CA ARG A 44 -9.42 7.60 -18.40
C ARG A 44 -9.63 9.11 -18.39
N GLN A 45 -10.84 9.57 -18.03
CA GLN A 45 -11.13 11.00 -17.95
C GLN A 45 -10.24 11.72 -16.93
N TYR A 46 -10.00 11.11 -15.78
CA TYR A 46 -9.07 11.67 -14.79
C TYR A 46 -7.63 11.73 -15.30
N TYR A 47 -7.16 10.68 -15.95
CA TYR A 47 -5.83 10.67 -16.55
C TYR A 47 -5.68 11.78 -17.61
N GLU A 48 -6.65 11.95 -18.50
CA GLU A 48 -6.67 13.01 -19.52
C GLU A 48 -6.69 14.42 -18.91
N GLN A 49 -7.21 14.58 -17.68
CA GLN A 49 -7.18 15.82 -16.90
C GLN A 49 -5.89 16.03 -16.10
N GLY A 50 -4.88 15.19 -16.26
CA GLY A 50 -3.61 15.32 -15.57
C GLY A 50 -3.51 14.61 -14.19
N THR A 51 -4.52 13.82 -13.81
CA THR A 51 -4.51 13.04 -12.58
C THR A 51 -3.49 11.89 -12.68
N HIS A 52 -2.75 11.65 -11.62
CA HIS A 52 -1.99 10.41 -11.45
C HIS A 52 -2.93 9.30 -10.98
N VAL A 53 -3.05 8.25 -11.77
CA VAL A 53 -3.97 7.13 -11.55
C VAL A 53 -3.17 5.89 -11.20
N LEU A 54 -3.53 5.25 -10.08
CA LEU A 54 -3.00 3.97 -9.65
C LEU A 54 -4.16 2.99 -9.45
N LEU A 55 -4.09 1.85 -10.10
CA LEU A 55 -5.15 0.85 -10.09
C LEU A 55 -4.64 -0.47 -9.50
N VAL A 56 -5.41 -1.05 -8.60
CA VAL A 56 -5.30 -2.44 -8.16
C VAL A 56 -6.42 -3.21 -8.85
N ASP A 57 -6.07 -4.02 -9.82
CA ASP A 57 -6.98 -4.80 -10.67
C ASP A 57 -6.94 -6.28 -10.28
N THR A 58 -8.05 -6.98 -10.44
CA THR A 58 -8.18 -8.40 -10.17
C THR A 58 -9.04 -9.10 -11.23
N GLY A 59 -8.85 -8.76 -12.48
CA GLY A 59 -9.65 -9.34 -13.57
C GLY A 59 -9.28 -8.81 -14.95
N ASN A 60 -8.07 -8.27 -15.09
CA ASN A 60 -7.54 -7.72 -16.35
C ASN A 60 -8.43 -6.63 -16.98
N SER A 61 -9.20 -5.92 -16.16
CA SER A 61 -10.18 -4.95 -16.62
C SER A 61 -9.56 -3.71 -17.27
N TYR A 62 -8.32 -3.35 -16.88
CA TYR A 62 -7.67 -2.10 -17.31
C TYR A 62 -6.50 -2.32 -18.28
N GLN A 63 -6.19 -3.55 -18.65
CA GLN A 63 -5.06 -3.86 -19.54
C GLN A 63 -5.16 -3.14 -20.89
N GLY A 64 -6.33 -3.15 -21.50
CA GLY A 64 -6.55 -2.49 -22.80
C GLY A 64 -6.34 -0.97 -22.74
N LEU A 65 -6.84 -0.31 -21.68
CA LEU A 65 -6.64 1.13 -21.46
C LEU A 65 -5.16 1.44 -21.15
N CYS A 66 -4.52 0.62 -20.32
CA CYS A 66 -3.11 0.77 -19.98
C CYS A 66 -2.22 0.68 -21.23
N ASN A 67 -2.43 -0.34 -22.07
CA ASN A 67 -1.71 -0.53 -23.33
C ASN A 67 -1.92 0.65 -24.29
N LEU A 68 -3.13 1.18 -24.39
CA LEU A 68 -3.43 2.35 -25.21
C LEU A 68 -2.65 3.58 -24.73
N ILE A 69 -2.62 3.83 -23.42
CA ILE A 69 -1.87 4.95 -22.84
C ILE A 69 -0.38 4.74 -23.05
N HIS A 70 0.15 3.53 -22.82
CA HIS A 70 1.53 3.18 -23.04
C HIS A 70 1.98 3.49 -24.47
N ALA A 71 1.20 3.05 -25.45
CA ALA A 71 1.49 3.30 -26.86
C ALA A 71 1.46 4.80 -27.21
N ARG A 72 0.52 5.57 -26.67
CA ARG A 72 0.39 7.01 -26.93
C ARG A 72 1.46 7.87 -26.26
N THR A 73 2.02 7.38 -25.17
CA THR A 73 3.07 8.11 -24.41
C THR A 73 4.46 7.56 -24.67
N HIS A 74 4.63 6.68 -25.67
CA HIS A 74 5.90 6.03 -25.99
C HIS A 74 6.56 5.34 -24.76
N GLY A 75 5.73 4.76 -23.88
CA GLY A 75 6.20 4.05 -22.69
C GLY A 75 6.44 4.93 -21.45
N GLU A 76 6.19 6.23 -21.54
CA GLU A 76 6.32 7.11 -20.37
C GLU A 76 5.26 6.79 -19.30
N ASP A 77 4.02 6.60 -19.72
CA ASP A 77 2.89 6.20 -18.87
C ASP A 77 2.33 4.84 -19.31
N GLY A 78 1.31 4.36 -18.65
CA GLY A 78 0.68 3.07 -18.95
C GLY A 78 1.57 1.90 -18.54
N ILE A 79 1.97 1.87 -17.27
CA ILE A 79 2.79 0.80 -16.70
C ILE A 79 1.88 -0.27 -16.14
N TYR A 80 2.03 -1.50 -16.66
CA TYR A 80 1.23 -2.65 -16.27
C TYR A 80 2.09 -3.69 -15.53
N PHE A 81 1.82 -3.89 -14.27
CA PHE A 81 2.48 -4.90 -13.44
C PHE A 81 1.55 -6.10 -13.27
N THR A 82 2.08 -7.28 -13.50
CA THR A 82 1.44 -8.55 -13.15
C THR A 82 2.35 -9.29 -12.20
N TYR A 83 1.82 -9.82 -11.11
CA TYR A 83 2.61 -10.66 -10.21
C TYR A 83 3.04 -11.95 -10.94
N LYS A 84 4.32 -12.24 -10.93
CA LYS A 84 4.92 -13.46 -11.45
C LYS A 84 5.89 -14.03 -10.42
N GLU A 85 5.96 -15.35 -10.34
CA GLU A 85 6.88 -16.02 -9.42
C GLU A 85 8.36 -15.76 -9.76
N ASP A 86 8.68 -15.65 -11.03
CA ASP A 86 10.03 -15.37 -11.56
C ASP A 86 10.37 -13.87 -11.61
N ASP A 87 9.38 -13.00 -11.50
CA ASP A 87 9.56 -11.54 -11.40
C ASP A 87 8.51 -10.96 -10.44
N PRO A 88 8.63 -11.27 -9.14
CA PRO A 88 7.67 -10.85 -8.13
C PRO A 88 7.74 -9.35 -7.88
N ILE A 89 6.61 -8.77 -7.46
CA ILE A 89 6.57 -7.40 -6.98
C ILE A 89 7.32 -7.35 -5.66
N ALA A 90 8.54 -6.84 -5.68
CA ALA A 90 9.41 -6.73 -4.52
C ALA A 90 9.55 -5.26 -4.10
N PHE A 91 9.67 -5.03 -2.80
CA PHE A 91 9.69 -3.69 -2.21
C PHE A 91 10.55 -3.67 -0.93
N ASN A 92 11.02 -2.50 -0.57
CA ASN A 92 11.60 -2.26 0.76
C ASN A 92 10.75 -1.24 1.52
N PRO A 93 9.91 -1.68 2.47
CA PRO A 93 9.03 -0.80 3.23
C PRO A 93 9.78 0.18 4.13
N PHE A 94 11.02 -0.11 4.48
CA PHE A 94 11.87 0.74 5.31
C PHE A 94 12.64 1.81 4.53
N TYR A 95 12.57 1.78 3.20
CA TYR A 95 13.28 2.77 2.41
C TYR A 95 12.48 4.08 2.31
N VAL A 96 13.19 5.20 2.47
CA VAL A 96 12.76 6.56 2.14
C VAL A 96 13.93 7.31 1.54
N GLU A 97 13.69 7.98 0.42
CA GLU A 97 14.73 8.66 -0.37
C GLU A 97 15.39 9.82 0.39
N ASP A 98 14.60 10.55 1.16
CA ASP A 98 15.04 11.71 1.95
C ASP A 98 15.47 11.36 3.39
N GLY A 99 15.42 10.08 3.77
CA GLY A 99 15.73 9.62 5.13
C GLY A 99 14.73 10.09 6.19
N VAL A 100 13.60 10.69 5.80
CA VAL A 100 12.59 11.20 6.72
C VAL A 100 11.44 10.22 6.89
N PHE A 101 11.34 9.63 8.08
CA PHE A 101 10.25 8.74 8.46
C PHE A 101 9.16 9.52 9.19
N ASP A 102 8.14 9.94 8.47
CA ASP A 102 6.98 10.60 9.05
C ASP A 102 6.01 9.61 9.72
N ILE A 103 4.92 10.14 10.29
CA ILE A 103 3.93 9.34 11.02
C ILE A 103 3.29 8.30 10.09
N GLU A 104 2.94 8.70 8.87
CA GLU A 104 2.30 7.84 7.89
C GLU A 104 3.18 6.65 7.51
N LYS A 105 4.48 6.90 7.30
CA LYS A 105 5.43 5.84 6.97
C LYS A 105 5.61 4.84 8.12
N LYS A 106 5.69 5.33 9.34
CA LYS A 106 5.79 4.49 10.54
C LYS A 106 4.52 3.64 10.74
N GLU A 107 3.34 4.22 10.54
CA GLU A 107 2.08 3.48 10.62
C GLU A 107 1.96 2.42 9.54
N SER A 108 2.44 2.70 8.33
CA SER A 108 2.49 1.73 7.25
C SER A 108 3.41 0.55 7.57
N ILE A 109 4.64 0.82 8.04
CA ILE A 109 5.57 -0.23 8.46
C ILE A 109 4.94 -1.08 9.57
N LYS A 110 4.36 -0.45 10.59
CA LYS A 110 3.68 -1.16 11.69
C LYS A 110 2.56 -2.05 11.17
N THR A 111 1.70 -1.51 10.31
CA THR A 111 0.56 -2.25 9.74
C THR A 111 1.03 -3.44 8.91
N LEU A 112 2.06 -3.25 8.09
CA LEU A 112 2.67 -4.34 7.33
C LEU A 112 3.15 -5.45 8.27
N ILE A 113 3.96 -5.12 9.27
CA ILE A 113 4.48 -6.10 10.23
C ILE A 113 3.35 -6.81 10.97
N LEU A 114 2.32 -6.10 11.41
CA LEU A 114 1.15 -6.71 12.06
C LEU A 114 0.41 -7.67 11.12
N THR A 115 0.25 -7.32 9.86
CA THR A 115 -0.40 -8.18 8.85
C THR A 115 0.39 -9.45 8.59
N LEU A 116 1.72 -9.39 8.69
CA LEU A 116 2.61 -10.55 8.56
C LEU A 116 2.62 -11.43 9.82
N TRP A 117 2.56 -10.80 10.99
CA TRP A 117 2.71 -11.49 12.27
C TRP A 117 1.41 -12.08 12.78
N LYS A 118 0.30 -11.33 12.67
CA LYS A 118 -1.00 -11.68 13.25
C LYS A 118 -1.97 -12.21 12.20
N ARG A 119 -2.76 -13.19 12.62
CA ARG A 119 -3.86 -13.74 11.82
C ARG A 119 -5.15 -12.95 12.07
N ASP A 120 -6.10 -13.04 11.17
CA ASP A 120 -7.39 -12.34 11.29
C ASP A 120 -8.22 -12.80 12.49
N ASP A 121 -8.06 -14.04 12.89
CA ASP A 121 -8.71 -14.66 14.06
C ASP A 121 -7.97 -14.41 15.39
N GLU A 122 -6.76 -13.82 15.32
CA GLU A 122 -5.93 -13.47 16.48
C GLU A 122 -5.41 -12.02 16.35
N PRO A 123 -6.27 -11.02 16.59
CA PRO A 123 -5.85 -9.63 16.45
C PRO A 123 -4.79 -9.26 17.51
N PRO A 124 -3.90 -8.30 17.19
CA PRO A 124 -2.88 -7.87 18.13
C PRO A 124 -3.52 -7.27 19.39
N THR A 125 -2.92 -7.55 20.53
CA THR A 125 -3.27 -6.86 21.77
C THR A 125 -2.71 -5.44 21.75
N ARG A 126 -3.28 -4.54 22.57
CA ARG A 126 -2.76 -3.18 22.71
C ARG A 126 -1.30 -3.15 23.19
N ALA A 127 -0.87 -4.12 24.00
CA ALA A 127 0.51 -4.21 24.47
C ALA A 127 1.46 -4.55 23.32
N GLU A 128 1.09 -5.50 22.47
CA GLU A 128 1.86 -5.85 21.27
C GLU A 128 1.95 -4.69 20.28
N GLU A 129 0.86 -3.97 20.03
CA GLU A 129 0.87 -2.78 19.17
C GLU A 129 1.80 -1.68 19.70
N VAL A 130 1.79 -1.43 21.00
CA VAL A 130 2.68 -0.44 21.63
C VAL A 130 4.13 -0.90 21.59
N ALA A 131 4.41 -2.17 21.86
CA ALA A 131 5.76 -2.73 21.79
C ALA A 131 6.31 -2.65 20.36
N LEU A 132 5.52 -3.03 19.35
CA LEU A 132 5.91 -2.92 17.95
C LEU A 132 6.12 -1.46 17.51
N SER A 133 5.24 -0.54 17.92
CA SER A 133 5.43 0.90 17.66
C SER A 133 6.74 1.43 18.25
N ASN A 134 7.09 1.01 19.45
CA ASN A 134 8.35 1.37 20.08
C ASN A 134 9.54 0.76 19.34
N ALA A 135 9.45 -0.50 18.92
CA ALA A 135 10.49 -1.17 18.14
C ALA A 135 10.76 -0.43 16.83
N VAL A 136 9.72 -0.13 16.06
CA VAL A 136 9.83 0.62 14.79
C VAL A 136 10.46 2.00 15.02
N ASN A 137 10.02 2.74 16.05
CA ASN A 137 10.56 4.06 16.34
C ASN A 137 12.04 4.02 16.74
N LEU A 138 12.46 3.06 17.58
CA LEU A 138 13.85 2.90 18.01
C LEU A 138 14.74 2.46 16.83
N PHE A 139 14.31 1.47 16.07
CA PHE A 139 15.03 1.02 14.88
C PHE A 139 15.28 2.17 13.90
N LEU A 140 14.26 2.94 13.57
CA LEU A 140 14.39 4.07 12.65
C LEU A 140 15.22 5.24 13.23
N ALA A 141 15.27 5.38 14.55
CA ALA A 141 16.15 6.35 15.21
C ALA A 141 17.62 5.89 15.15
N ASN A 142 17.90 4.60 15.34
CA ASN A 142 19.24 4.03 15.28
C ASN A 142 19.84 4.15 13.88
N ILE A 143 19.07 3.85 12.84
CA ILE A 143 19.52 3.95 11.44
C ILE A 143 19.87 5.38 11.03
N ARG A 144 19.21 6.40 11.57
CA ARG A 144 19.59 7.80 11.30
C ARG A 144 21.02 8.12 11.71
N ASN A 145 21.56 7.37 12.66
CA ASN A 145 22.89 7.56 13.20
C ASN A 145 23.95 6.69 12.49
N ASP A 146 23.53 5.69 11.73
CA ASP A 146 24.40 4.77 11.00
C ASP A 146 24.14 4.87 9.49
N ARG A 147 24.97 5.64 8.78
CA ARG A 147 24.83 5.88 7.33
C ARG A 147 25.20 4.70 6.45
N ASP A 148 25.90 3.72 7.01
CA ASP A 148 26.39 2.55 6.26
C ASP A 148 25.36 1.42 6.25
N ASN A 149 24.34 1.48 7.11
CA ASN A 149 23.35 0.43 7.26
C ASN A 149 22.03 0.83 6.56
N ARG A 150 21.73 0.19 5.44
CA ARG A 150 20.47 0.43 4.72
C ARG A 150 19.30 -0.19 5.48
N PRO A 151 18.24 0.58 5.82
CA PRO A 151 17.09 0.02 6.47
C PRO A 151 16.36 -0.95 5.54
N SER A 152 16.06 -2.14 6.04
CA SER A 152 15.31 -3.17 5.35
C SER A 152 14.54 -4.02 6.35
N PHE A 153 13.71 -4.94 5.87
CA PHE A 153 13.08 -5.91 6.77
C PHE A 153 14.13 -6.79 7.46
N ASN A 154 15.18 -7.19 6.75
CA ASN A 154 16.28 -7.99 7.33
C ASN A 154 16.94 -7.27 8.50
N THR A 155 17.30 -6.01 8.33
CA THR A 155 17.95 -5.24 9.41
C THR A 155 17.00 -4.94 10.56
N PHE A 156 15.70 -4.79 10.31
CA PHE A 156 14.69 -4.69 11.36
C PHE A 156 14.53 -6.01 12.14
N TYR A 157 14.50 -7.13 11.45
CA TYR A 157 14.43 -8.46 12.07
C TYR A 157 15.66 -8.72 12.97
N GLU A 158 16.86 -8.41 12.48
CA GLU A 158 18.11 -8.50 13.22
C GLU A 158 18.10 -7.59 14.46
N PHE A 159 17.63 -6.35 14.34
CA PHE A 159 17.45 -5.43 15.47
C PHE A 159 16.52 -6.02 16.55
N ILE A 160 15.40 -6.62 16.16
CA ILE A 160 14.48 -7.27 17.13
C ILE A 160 15.18 -8.44 17.82
N ARG A 161 15.92 -9.26 17.07
CA ARG A 161 16.61 -10.44 17.57
C ARG A 161 17.76 -10.10 18.52
N ASP A 162 18.58 -9.12 18.14
CA ASP A 162 19.89 -8.90 18.77
C ASP A 162 19.87 -7.77 19.83
N GLU A 163 19.00 -6.77 19.68
CA GLU A 163 18.99 -5.59 20.54
C GLU A 163 17.67 -5.37 21.29
N TYR A 164 16.53 -5.55 20.64
CA TYR A 164 15.25 -5.16 21.23
C TYR A 164 14.83 -6.05 22.39
N GLN A 165 15.26 -7.31 22.43
CA GLN A 165 15.03 -8.20 23.57
C GLN A 165 15.58 -7.63 24.87
N ASP A 166 16.78 -7.05 24.84
CA ASP A 166 17.40 -6.51 26.04
C ASP A 166 16.71 -5.21 26.48
N ILE A 167 16.27 -4.39 25.53
CA ILE A 167 15.44 -3.21 25.80
C ILE A 167 14.13 -3.59 26.49
N LEU A 168 13.48 -4.67 26.04
CA LEU A 168 12.23 -5.17 26.68
C LEU A 168 12.48 -5.67 28.11
N LYS A 169 13.60 -6.35 28.36
CA LYS A 169 14.00 -6.78 29.70
C LYS A 169 14.24 -5.58 30.63
N GLU A 170 14.97 -4.57 30.16
CA GLU A 170 15.20 -3.33 30.91
C GLU A 170 13.90 -2.62 31.26
N LYS A 171 12.94 -2.57 30.31
CA LYS A 171 11.60 -2.00 30.52
C LYS A 171 10.67 -2.89 31.33
N ARG A 172 11.13 -4.08 31.74
CA ARG A 172 10.33 -5.09 32.45
C ARG A 172 9.04 -5.47 31.73
N THR A 173 9.07 -5.48 30.39
CA THR A 173 7.98 -5.94 29.57
C THR A 173 7.84 -7.45 29.74
N ARG A 174 6.63 -7.92 30.05
CA ARG A 174 6.40 -9.36 30.24
C ARG A 174 6.31 -10.05 28.89
N GLU A 175 6.78 -11.30 28.80
CA GLU A 175 6.71 -12.12 27.60
C GLU A 175 5.28 -12.17 27.00
N LYS A 176 4.28 -12.32 27.87
CA LYS A 176 2.87 -12.29 27.45
C LYS A 176 2.40 -10.96 26.83
N ASP A 177 3.11 -9.87 27.07
CA ASP A 177 2.78 -8.56 26.53
C ASP A 177 3.48 -8.31 25.18
N PHE A 178 4.61 -9.00 24.90
CA PHE A 178 5.28 -9.09 23.60
C PHE A 178 6.20 -10.31 23.59
N ASP A 179 5.77 -11.37 22.94
CA ASP A 179 6.54 -12.60 22.75
C ASP A 179 7.50 -12.46 21.54
N VAL A 180 8.74 -12.11 21.81
CA VAL A 180 9.78 -11.92 20.79
C VAL A 180 10.06 -13.22 20.05
N PHE A 181 10.02 -14.37 20.73
CA PHE A 181 10.31 -15.66 20.12
C PHE A 181 9.21 -16.03 19.09
N ASN A 182 7.94 -15.88 19.48
CA ASN A 182 6.83 -16.04 18.55
C ASN A 182 6.91 -15.07 17.38
N PHE A 183 7.21 -13.78 17.66
CA PHE A 183 7.38 -12.75 16.64
C PHE A 183 8.44 -13.15 15.59
N LEU A 184 9.62 -13.55 16.03
CA LEU A 184 10.70 -13.94 15.13
C LEU A 184 10.36 -15.21 14.34
N ASN A 185 9.79 -16.23 14.98
CA ASN A 185 9.44 -17.48 14.30
C ASN A 185 8.39 -17.27 13.20
N VAL A 186 7.36 -16.46 13.48
CA VAL A 186 6.30 -16.18 12.49
C VAL A 186 6.83 -15.35 11.31
N LEU A 187 7.80 -14.48 11.56
CA LEU A 187 8.37 -13.60 10.53
C LEU A 187 9.62 -14.17 9.84
N GLU A 188 10.14 -15.31 10.28
CA GLU A 188 11.29 -15.97 9.66
C GLU A 188 11.15 -16.19 8.14
N PRO A 189 9.98 -16.58 7.58
CA PRO A 189 9.82 -16.76 6.15
C PRO A 189 10.14 -15.52 5.29
N TYR A 190 10.08 -14.33 5.86
CA TYR A 190 10.37 -13.06 5.19
C TYR A 190 11.80 -12.56 5.41
N TYR A 191 12.53 -13.22 6.31
CA TYR A 191 13.93 -12.94 6.59
C TYR A 191 14.82 -13.67 5.58
N ARG A 192 16.07 -13.26 5.49
CA ARG A 192 17.11 -13.73 4.58
C ARG A 192 17.14 -15.27 4.44
N GLY A 193 16.91 -15.76 3.24
CA GLY A 193 16.84 -17.19 2.91
C GLY A 193 15.49 -17.86 3.19
N GLY A 194 14.49 -17.13 3.67
CA GLY A 194 13.14 -17.61 3.81
C GLY A 194 12.36 -17.58 2.48
N GLU A 195 11.21 -18.24 2.43
CA GLU A 195 10.39 -18.42 1.23
C GLU A 195 9.99 -17.07 0.57
N TYR A 196 9.79 -16.03 1.39
CA TYR A 196 9.33 -14.71 0.96
C TYR A 196 10.36 -13.59 1.21
N ASP A 197 11.64 -13.91 1.33
CA ASP A 197 12.70 -12.91 1.62
C ASP A 197 12.79 -11.82 0.55
N TYR A 198 12.47 -12.13 -0.69
CA TYR A 198 12.47 -11.21 -1.83
C TYR A 198 11.43 -10.08 -1.70
N LEU A 199 10.31 -10.32 -0.98
CA LEU A 199 9.18 -9.39 -0.97
C LEU A 199 9.51 -8.03 -0.33
N LEU A 200 10.32 -8.03 0.77
CA LEU A 200 10.47 -6.88 1.65
C LEU A 200 11.90 -6.34 1.74
N ASN A 201 12.82 -6.93 0.98
CA ASN A 201 14.25 -6.62 1.06
C ASN A 201 14.83 -6.15 -0.29
N SER A 202 14.00 -5.63 -1.19
CA SER A 202 14.43 -5.21 -2.51
C SER A 202 15.37 -4.01 -2.46
N ASP A 203 16.52 -4.13 -3.14
CA ASP A 203 17.41 -3.01 -3.41
C ASP A 203 16.91 -2.14 -4.58
N LYS A 204 16.02 -2.70 -5.40
CA LYS A 204 15.43 -2.01 -6.55
C LYS A 204 14.23 -1.20 -6.10
N GLN A 205 14.25 0.08 -6.40
CA GLN A 205 13.07 0.91 -6.23
C GLN A 205 12.24 0.88 -7.50
N LEU A 206 10.94 0.76 -7.31
CA LEU A 206 9.99 1.05 -8.37
C LEU A 206 9.96 2.57 -8.54
N ASP A 207 10.74 3.12 -9.49
CA ASP A 207 10.64 4.53 -9.85
C ASP A 207 9.31 4.80 -10.58
N LEU A 208 8.26 4.90 -9.80
CA LEU A 208 6.91 5.13 -10.26
C LEU A 208 6.42 6.56 -9.99
N LEU A 209 7.26 7.40 -9.39
CA LEU A 209 6.83 8.74 -8.97
C LEU A 209 6.32 9.56 -10.15
N GLY A 210 7.08 9.59 -11.23
CA GLY A 210 6.74 10.32 -12.46
C GLY A 210 5.66 9.67 -13.31
N LYS A 211 5.42 8.37 -13.15
CA LYS A 211 4.45 7.61 -13.97
C LYS A 211 3.02 7.97 -13.60
N ARG A 212 2.21 8.40 -14.58
CA ARG A 212 0.87 8.95 -14.31
C ARG A 212 -0.25 7.90 -14.38
N PHE A 213 -0.05 6.78 -15.06
CA PHE A 213 -1.02 5.70 -15.15
C PHE A 213 -0.35 4.37 -14.86
N ILE A 214 -0.73 3.73 -13.75
CA ILE A 214 -0.10 2.50 -13.26
C ILE A 214 -1.20 1.51 -12.90
N VAL A 215 -1.08 0.29 -13.39
CA VAL A 215 -1.97 -0.83 -13.08
C VAL A 215 -1.18 -1.95 -12.43
N PHE A 216 -1.63 -2.42 -11.29
CA PHE A 216 -1.17 -3.63 -10.63
C PHE A 216 -2.26 -4.70 -10.76
N GLU A 217 -2.00 -5.67 -11.62
CA GLU A 217 -2.87 -6.81 -11.85
C GLU A 217 -2.53 -7.96 -10.89
N LEU A 218 -3.45 -8.30 -10.02
CA LEU A 218 -3.25 -9.26 -8.93
C LEU A 218 -4.15 -10.49 -9.04
N ASP A 219 -4.77 -10.77 -10.19
CA ASP A 219 -5.72 -11.87 -10.37
C ASP A 219 -5.13 -13.23 -9.99
N ASN A 220 -3.87 -13.47 -10.32
CA ASN A 220 -3.16 -14.71 -10.04
C ASN A 220 -2.83 -14.93 -8.55
N ILE A 221 -2.85 -13.89 -7.72
CA ILE A 221 -2.63 -13.97 -6.27
C ILE A 221 -3.84 -13.54 -5.43
N LYS A 222 -4.96 -13.19 -6.05
CA LYS A 222 -6.14 -12.62 -5.37
C LYS A 222 -6.70 -13.47 -4.23
N ASP A 223 -6.51 -14.78 -4.29
CA ASP A 223 -6.96 -15.73 -3.28
C ASP A 223 -5.81 -16.22 -2.37
N HIS A 224 -4.58 -15.71 -2.59
CA HIS A 224 -3.44 -16.06 -1.77
C HIS A 224 -3.43 -15.22 -0.48
N LYS A 225 -3.62 -15.88 0.67
CA LYS A 225 -3.83 -15.24 1.98
C LYS A 225 -2.67 -14.37 2.47
N ILE A 226 -1.46 -14.59 1.97
CA ILE A 226 -0.25 -13.86 2.34
C ILE A 226 0.09 -12.82 1.28
N LEU A 227 0.25 -13.24 0.01
CA LEU A 227 0.76 -12.36 -1.04
C LEU A 227 -0.20 -11.21 -1.39
N PHE A 228 -1.50 -11.45 -1.44
CA PHE A 228 -2.46 -10.42 -1.83
C PHE A 228 -2.50 -9.23 -0.84
N PRO A 229 -2.64 -9.44 0.49
CA PRO A 229 -2.59 -8.34 1.45
C PRO A 229 -1.26 -7.58 1.42
N ILE A 230 -0.13 -8.29 1.39
CA ILE A 230 1.20 -7.66 1.38
C ILE A 230 1.39 -6.82 0.13
N THR A 231 1.12 -7.38 -1.04
CA THR A 231 1.26 -6.66 -2.32
C THR A 231 0.34 -5.44 -2.35
N THR A 232 -0.86 -5.54 -1.80
CA THR A 232 -1.77 -4.39 -1.68
C THR A 232 -1.20 -3.30 -0.78
N ILE A 233 -0.57 -3.63 0.35
CA ILE A 233 0.12 -2.65 1.22
C ILE A 233 1.26 -1.98 0.46
N ILE A 234 2.07 -2.75 -0.26
CA ILE A 234 3.17 -2.23 -1.08
C ILE A 234 2.64 -1.19 -2.09
N ILE A 235 1.56 -1.51 -2.78
CA ILE A 235 0.94 -0.62 -3.77
C ILE A 235 0.42 0.65 -3.10
N MET A 236 -0.19 0.53 -1.93
CA MET A 236 -0.65 1.70 -1.17
C MET A 236 0.52 2.59 -0.72
N GLU A 237 1.68 2.01 -0.38
CA GLU A 237 2.90 2.77 -0.10
C GLU A 237 3.39 3.58 -1.31
N VAL A 238 3.35 3.00 -2.50
CA VAL A 238 3.65 3.73 -3.74
C VAL A 238 2.70 4.92 -3.89
N PHE A 239 1.41 4.72 -3.63
CA PHE A 239 0.43 5.79 -3.70
C PHE A 239 0.66 6.89 -2.65
N ILE A 240 0.96 6.53 -1.41
CA ILE A 240 1.29 7.47 -0.34
C ILE A 240 2.54 8.28 -0.70
N SER A 241 3.57 7.65 -1.25
CA SER A 241 4.76 8.35 -1.74
C SER A 241 4.42 9.40 -2.80
N LYS A 242 3.57 9.06 -3.77
CA LYS A 242 3.05 10.01 -4.77
C LYS A 242 2.27 11.16 -4.13
N MET A 243 1.43 10.86 -3.15
CA MET A 243 0.66 11.89 -2.45
C MET A 243 1.54 12.95 -1.80
N ARG A 244 2.63 12.53 -1.18
CA ARG A 244 3.55 13.44 -0.46
C ARG A 244 4.40 14.28 -1.39
N LYS A 245 4.97 13.64 -2.41
CA LYS A 245 5.95 14.27 -3.30
C LYS A 245 5.30 15.15 -4.37
N LEU A 246 4.14 14.77 -4.89
CA LEU A 246 3.44 15.49 -5.98
C LEU A 246 2.41 16.47 -5.42
N LYS A 247 2.86 17.55 -4.79
CA LYS A 247 1.97 18.59 -4.24
C LYS A 247 1.19 19.29 -5.35
N GLY A 248 -0.10 19.57 -5.11
CA GLY A 248 -0.95 20.30 -6.07
C GLY A 248 -1.43 19.48 -7.27
N ILE A 249 -0.93 18.28 -7.47
CA ILE A 249 -1.38 17.36 -8.51
C ILE A 249 -2.43 16.43 -7.94
N ARG A 250 -3.51 16.17 -8.68
CA ARG A 250 -4.54 15.21 -8.30
C ARG A 250 -4.05 13.77 -8.45
N LYS A 251 -4.40 12.93 -7.48
CA LYS A 251 -4.07 11.50 -7.48
C LYS A 251 -5.32 10.70 -7.19
N LEU A 252 -5.45 9.57 -7.87
CA LEU A 252 -6.53 8.62 -7.67
C LEU A 252 -5.93 7.22 -7.45
N ILE A 253 -6.38 6.54 -6.39
CA ILE A 253 -6.22 5.10 -6.24
C ILE A 253 -7.59 4.43 -6.38
N LEU A 254 -7.67 3.41 -7.21
CA LEU A 254 -8.85 2.56 -7.33
C LEU A 254 -8.46 1.13 -6.99
N ILE A 255 -9.19 0.52 -6.08
CA ILE A 255 -8.99 -0.86 -5.65
C ILE A 255 -10.22 -1.66 -6.07
N GLU A 256 -10.07 -2.52 -7.08
CA GLU A 256 -11.10 -3.49 -7.44
C GLU A 256 -11.16 -4.62 -6.40
N GLU A 257 -12.32 -5.22 -6.23
CA GLU A 257 -12.54 -6.27 -5.23
C GLU A 257 -12.06 -5.86 -3.80
N ALA A 258 -12.20 -4.57 -3.47
CA ALA A 258 -11.70 -4.00 -2.21
C ALA A 258 -12.16 -4.77 -0.96
N TRP A 259 -13.30 -5.47 -1.03
CA TRP A 259 -13.80 -6.32 0.04
C TRP A 259 -12.82 -7.45 0.42
N LYS A 260 -12.01 -7.96 -0.52
CA LYS A 260 -10.96 -8.94 -0.23
C LYS A 260 -9.84 -8.33 0.60
N ALA A 261 -9.44 -7.11 0.24
CA ALA A 261 -8.40 -6.39 0.98
C ALA A 261 -8.86 -5.98 2.40
N ILE A 262 -10.15 -5.63 2.58
CA ILE A 262 -10.69 -5.26 3.89
C ILE A 262 -11.16 -6.47 4.73
N ALA A 263 -11.04 -7.68 4.25
CA ALA A 263 -11.36 -8.89 5.01
C ALA A 263 -10.46 -9.04 6.25
N SER A 264 -9.20 -8.61 6.16
CA SER A 264 -8.30 -8.52 7.31
C SER A 264 -8.55 -7.24 8.12
N ALA A 265 -8.66 -7.35 9.44
CA ALA A 265 -8.90 -6.21 10.33
C ALA A 265 -7.78 -5.16 10.24
N ASN A 266 -6.52 -5.59 10.21
CA ASN A 266 -5.36 -4.71 10.08
C ASN A 266 -5.37 -3.95 8.75
N MET A 267 -5.70 -4.63 7.65
CA MET A 267 -5.85 -4.02 6.34
C MET A 267 -7.03 -3.05 6.28
N ALA A 268 -8.17 -3.43 6.87
CA ALA A 268 -9.34 -2.55 6.93
C ALA A 268 -9.02 -1.22 7.61
N ASP A 269 -8.31 -1.25 8.73
CA ASP A 269 -7.91 -0.03 9.44
C ASP A 269 -6.87 0.80 8.65
N TYR A 270 -5.96 0.16 7.94
CA TYR A 270 -5.01 0.86 7.08
C TYR A 270 -5.68 1.52 5.87
N ILE A 271 -6.60 0.82 5.20
CA ILE A 271 -7.40 1.39 4.11
C ILE A 271 -8.24 2.58 4.62
N LYS A 272 -8.89 2.43 5.76
CA LYS A 272 -9.66 3.49 6.42
C LYS A 272 -8.77 4.71 6.76
N TYR A 273 -7.57 4.47 7.25
CA TYR A 273 -6.58 5.52 7.47
C TYR A 273 -6.19 6.22 6.17
N LEU A 274 -5.88 5.44 5.11
CA LEU A 274 -5.57 5.97 3.79
C LEU A 274 -6.70 6.89 3.28
N PHE A 275 -7.96 6.42 3.29
CA PHE A 275 -9.11 7.20 2.82
C PHE A 275 -9.34 8.49 3.63
N LYS A 276 -9.02 8.51 4.91
CA LYS A 276 -9.06 9.73 5.72
C LYS A 276 -7.93 10.71 5.37
N THR A 277 -6.78 10.18 4.98
CA THR A 277 -5.55 10.95 4.76
C THR A 277 -5.48 11.53 3.35
N VAL A 278 -5.97 10.82 2.32
CA VAL A 278 -5.87 11.21 0.90
C VAL A 278 -6.41 12.61 0.61
N ARG A 279 -7.46 13.02 1.33
CA ARG A 279 -8.06 14.34 1.19
C ARG A 279 -7.05 15.48 1.41
N LYS A 280 -6.12 15.33 2.36
CA LYS A 280 -5.10 16.36 2.70
C LYS A 280 -4.12 16.59 1.56
N TYR A 281 -3.95 15.61 0.69
CA TYR A 281 -2.93 15.59 -0.37
C TYR A 281 -3.52 15.68 -1.78
N PHE A 282 -4.75 16.15 -1.92
CA PHE A 282 -5.47 16.21 -3.18
C PHE A 282 -5.57 14.83 -3.87
N GLY A 283 -5.86 13.82 -3.05
CA GLY A 283 -6.09 12.43 -3.47
C GLY A 283 -7.56 12.01 -3.33
N GLU A 284 -7.91 10.92 -3.98
CA GLU A 284 -9.19 10.24 -3.92
C GLU A 284 -9.06 8.74 -4.18
#